data_332f28c36f08fa2bfb6b84d2186e51f8
#
_entry.id   332f28c36f08fa2bfb6b84d2186e51f8
#
_cell.length_a   1.000
_cell.length_b   1.000
_cell.length_c   1.000
_cell.angle_alpha   90.00
_cell.angle_beta   90.00
_cell.angle_gamma   90.00
#
_symmetry.space_group_name_H-M   'P 1'
#
loop_
_entity.id
_entity.type
_entity.pdbx_description
1 polymer ?
#
loop_
_entity_poly.entity_id
_entity_poly.type
_entity_poly.pdbx_seq_one_letter_code
_entity_poly.pdbx_strand_id
1 'polypeptide(L)'
;TPALSLGEGAIAPWSCADHRYFSRLIESVAEDQGIDMATPWQKLPAKTQKMLLDGGLKERIQVRYKNRFGRTRVYSAHFEGVMPQLRRRHRESESDAQRDQIEGYMRQVPCPKCQGARLNPLSLAVTIGGKNLHDICALPIGEATQALESLELSDRDLIVAEPVLKEVNARLGFLLDVGLDYLSLSRSAATLAGG
;
A
#
# COMPACT_ATOMS: atom_id res chain seq x y z
N THR A 1 -0.73 -5.20 17.16
CA THR A 1 0.42 -4.79 18.01
C THR A 1 1.18 -6.05 18.42
N PRO A 2 2.51 -6.17 18.18
CA PRO A 2 3.26 -7.43 18.41
C PRO A 2 3.25 -7.92 19.85
N ALA A 3 3.13 -7.02 20.82
CA ALA A 3 3.13 -7.36 22.25
C ALA A 3 1.78 -7.89 22.76
N LEU A 4 0.68 -7.59 22.06
CA LEU A 4 -0.66 -8.04 22.44
C LEU A 4 -0.90 -9.48 22.00
N SER A 5 -1.72 -10.20 22.75
CA SER A 5 -2.25 -11.51 22.38
C SER A 5 -3.49 -11.39 21.49
N LEU A 6 -3.94 -12.51 20.91
CA LEU A 6 -5.17 -12.53 20.12
C LEU A 6 -6.38 -12.11 20.96
N GLY A 7 -6.43 -12.53 22.23
CA GLY A 7 -7.49 -12.16 23.17
C GLY A 7 -7.49 -10.67 23.54
N GLU A 8 -6.33 -10.03 23.52
CA GLU A 8 -6.14 -8.59 23.79
C GLU A 8 -6.28 -7.72 22.52
N GLY A 9 -6.58 -8.31 21.37
CA GLY A 9 -6.81 -7.57 20.12
C GLY A 9 -5.52 -7.28 19.34
N ALA A 10 -4.57 -8.20 19.27
CA ALA A 10 -3.35 -8.09 18.47
C ALA A 10 -3.63 -7.73 17.01
N ILE A 11 -4.79 -8.17 16.48
CA ILE A 11 -5.25 -7.90 15.12
C ILE A 11 -6.18 -6.68 15.12
N ALA A 12 -5.59 -5.49 14.98
CA ALA A 12 -6.28 -4.21 15.08
C ALA A 12 -7.54 -4.07 14.20
N PRO A 13 -7.57 -4.51 12.94
CA PRO A 13 -8.79 -4.41 12.12
C PRO A 13 -9.99 -5.17 12.67
N TRP A 14 -9.76 -6.20 13.49
CA TRP A 14 -10.81 -7.01 14.09
C TRP A 14 -11.15 -6.60 15.52
N SER A 15 -10.38 -5.67 16.10
CA SER A 15 -10.62 -5.16 17.44
C SER A 15 -11.56 -3.95 17.50
N CYS A 16 -11.88 -3.28 16.38
CA CYS A 16 -12.49 -1.95 16.41
C CYS A 16 -14.00 -1.84 16.17
N ALA A 17 -14.66 -2.64 15.35
CA ALA A 17 -16.05 -2.29 14.99
C ALA A 17 -17.10 -3.40 15.13
N ASP A 18 -16.78 -4.62 14.82
CA ASP A 18 -17.71 -5.76 14.87
C ASP A 18 -17.16 -6.86 15.78
N HIS A 19 -16.78 -6.45 16.98
CA HIS A 19 -16.09 -7.28 17.97
C HIS A 19 -16.69 -8.69 18.12
N ARG A 20 -18.03 -8.80 18.10
CA ARG A 20 -18.66 -10.09 18.41
C ARG A 20 -18.48 -11.15 17.35
N TYR A 21 -18.50 -10.77 16.08
CA TYR A 21 -18.34 -11.74 14.98
C TYR A 21 -16.90 -12.21 14.87
N PHE A 22 -15.97 -11.25 14.75
CA PHE A 22 -14.55 -11.56 14.58
C PHE A 22 -13.91 -12.18 15.82
N SER A 23 -14.30 -11.76 17.03
CA SER A 23 -13.84 -12.38 18.26
C SER A 23 -14.24 -13.86 18.31
N ARG A 24 -15.49 -14.18 18.01
CA ARG A 24 -15.97 -15.56 17.98
C ARG A 24 -15.29 -16.40 16.89
N LEU A 25 -15.06 -15.78 15.73
CA LEU A 25 -14.39 -16.47 14.62
C LEU A 25 -12.95 -16.81 15.00
N ILE A 26 -12.20 -15.84 15.58
CA ILE A 26 -10.80 -16.08 15.97
C ILE A 26 -10.67 -17.03 17.15
N GLU A 27 -11.60 -16.96 18.12
CA GLU A 27 -11.69 -17.95 19.21
C GLU A 27 -11.90 -19.37 18.66
N SER A 28 -12.82 -19.52 17.71
CA SER A 28 -13.10 -20.83 17.10
C SER A 28 -11.93 -21.33 16.24
N VAL A 29 -11.23 -20.45 15.54
CA VAL A 29 -10.01 -20.77 14.81
C VAL A 29 -8.89 -21.18 15.77
N ALA A 30 -8.75 -20.46 16.88
CA ALA A 30 -7.74 -20.77 17.89
C ALA A 30 -8.00 -22.14 18.55
N GLU A 31 -9.26 -22.44 18.90
CA GLU A 31 -9.66 -23.74 19.42
C GLU A 31 -9.36 -24.87 18.43
N ASP A 32 -9.75 -24.71 17.16
CA ASP A 32 -9.53 -25.71 16.11
C ASP A 32 -8.05 -25.97 15.81
N GLN A 33 -7.24 -24.93 15.84
CA GLN A 33 -5.82 -25.00 15.51
C GLN A 33 -4.89 -25.15 16.74
N GLY A 34 -5.46 -25.27 17.95
CA GLY A 34 -4.68 -25.41 19.18
C GLY A 34 -3.85 -24.18 19.52
N ILE A 35 -4.34 -22.98 19.22
CA ILE A 35 -3.66 -21.72 19.49
C ILE A 35 -4.11 -21.17 20.84
N ASP A 36 -3.17 -20.90 21.73
CA ASP A 36 -3.47 -20.22 22.99
C ASP A 36 -3.74 -18.72 22.72
N MET A 37 -4.96 -18.28 23.02
CA MET A 37 -5.43 -16.89 22.87
C MET A 37 -4.68 -15.88 23.75
N ALA A 38 -4.00 -16.34 24.82
CA ALA A 38 -3.22 -15.47 25.72
C ALA A 38 -1.77 -15.29 25.24
N THR A 39 -1.33 -16.06 24.26
CA THR A 39 0.05 -15.95 23.74
C THR A 39 0.23 -14.66 22.96
N PRO A 40 1.24 -13.79 23.30
CA PRO A 40 1.56 -12.59 22.54
C PRO A 40 1.83 -12.90 21.07
N TRP A 41 1.33 -12.05 20.17
CA TRP A 41 1.47 -12.23 18.71
C TRP A 41 2.90 -12.56 18.26
N GLN A 42 3.89 -11.84 18.78
CA GLN A 42 5.30 -12.05 18.43
C GLN A 42 5.87 -13.41 18.85
N LYS A 43 5.22 -14.10 19.80
CA LYS A 43 5.61 -15.44 20.26
C LYS A 43 4.90 -16.57 19.52
N LEU A 44 3.87 -16.24 18.72
CA LEU A 44 3.21 -17.24 17.90
C LEU A 44 4.16 -17.73 16.80
N PRO A 45 4.12 -19.02 16.44
CA PRO A 45 4.90 -19.56 15.33
C PRO A 45 4.61 -18.80 14.03
N ALA A 46 5.62 -18.55 13.19
CA ALA A 46 5.47 -17.82 11.94
C ALA A 46 4.41 -18.45 11.00
N LYS A 47 4.28 -19.78 11.01
CA LYS A 47 3.24 -20.51 10.28
C LYS A 47 1.84 -20.13 10.75
N THR A 48 1.65 -20.01 12.07
CA THR A 48 0.38 -19.61 12.68
C THR A 48 0.06 -18.17 12.36
N GLN A 49 1.03 -17.26 12.50
CA GLN A 49 0.84 -15.85 12.12
C GLN A 49 0.46 -15.72 10.65
N LYS A 50 1.15 -16.43 9.77
CA LYS A 50 0.85 -16.43 8.33
C LYS A 50 -0.55 -16.96 8.04
N MET A 51 -0.93 -18.06 8.66
CA MET A 51 -2.27 -18.65 8.53
C MET A 51 -3.36 -17.66 8.99
N LEU A 52 -3.17 -16.98 10.11
CA LEU A 52 -4.12 -15.97 10.60
C LEU A 52 -4.21 -14.76 9.66
N LEU A 53 -3.09 -14.31 9.10
CA LEU A 53 -3.06 -13.16 8.19
C LEU A 53 -3.57 -13.49 6.79
N ASP A 54 -3.08 -14.57 6.19
CA ASP A 54 -3.30 -14.90 4.77
C ASP A 54 -4.43 -15.92 4.56
N GLY A 55 -4.90 -16.58 5.64
CA GLY A 55 -5.84 -17.68 5.55
C GLY A 55 -5.17 -18.99 5.11
N GLY A 56 -5.91 -19.78 4.33
CA GLY A 56 -5.41 -21.04 3.77
C GLY A 56 -5.90 -22.28 4.49
N LEU A 57 -6.83 -22.14 5.44
CA LEU A 57 -7.55 -23.28 6.01
C LEU A 57 -8.52 -23.83 4.96
N LYS A 58 -8.36 -25.12 4.61
CA LYS A 58 -9.21 -25.79 3.63
C LYS A 58 -10.58 -26.13 4.22
N GLU A 59 -10.61 -26.42 5.49
CA GLU A 59 -11.81 -26.84 6.21
C GLU A 59 -12.58 -25.64 6.74
N ARG A 60 -13.90 -25.80 6.85
CA ARG A 60 -14.76 -24.80 7.44
C ARG A 60 -14.72 -24.90 8.96
N ILE A 61 -14.57 -23.77 9.63
CA ILE A 61 -14.52 -23.67 11.08
C ILE A 61 -15.93 -23.68 11.66
N GLN A 62 -16.15 -24.46 12.71
CA GLN A 62 -17.43 -24.50 13.44
C GLN A 62 -17.43 -23.39 14.49
N VAL A 63 -18.12 -22.28 14.20
CA VAL A 63 -18.23 -21.16 15.13
C VAL A 63 -19.40 -21.36 16.07
N ARG A 64 -19.09 -21.46 17.37
CA ARG A 64 -20.08 -21.63 18.44
C ARG A 64 -20.34 -20.30 19.13
N TYR A 65 -21.61 -19.97 19.35
CA TYR A 65 -21.97 -18.77 20.10
C TYR A 65 -23.27 -18.95 20.89
N LYS A 66 -23.41 -18.19 21.97
CA LYS A 66 -24.66 -18.09 22.71
C LYS A 66 -25.48 -16.93 22.16
N ASN A 67 -26.73 -17.18 21.78
CA ASN A 67 -27.64 -16.14 21.38
C ASN A 67 -28.16 -15.33 22.59
N ARG A 68 -28.95 -14.28 22.34
CA ARG A 68 -29.53 -13.43 23.40
C ARG A 68 -30.41 -14.19 24.42
N PHE A 69 -30.83 -15.41 24.08
CA PHE A 69 -31.64 -16.27 24.95
C PHE A 69 -30.79 -17.34 25.65
N GLY A 70 -29.48 -17.25 25.64
CA GLY A 70 -28.56 -18.20 26.27
C GLY A 70 -28.40 -19.55 25.55
N ARG A 71 -29.10 -19.76 24.41
CA ARG A 71 -29.03 -21.00 23.64
C ARG A 71 -27.76 -21.02 22.78
N THR A 72 -27.01 -22.12 22.83
CA THR A 72 -25.84 -22.33 21.95
C THR A 72 -26.32 -22.57 20.52
N ARG A 73 -25.70 -21.82 19.61
CA ARG A 73 -25.86 -21.97 18.16
C ARG A 73 -24.50 -22.26 17.54
N VAL A 74 -24.51 -23.05 16.48
CA VAL A 74 -23.31 -23.39 15.71
C VAL A 74 -23.57 -23.05 14.26
N TYR A 75 -22.60 -22.42 13.62
CA TYR A 75 -22.61 -22.24 12.17
C TYR A 75 -21.21 -22.51 11.60
N SER A 76 -21.19 -22.93 10.33
CA SER A 76 -19.93 -23.23 9.64
C SER A 76 -19.48 -22.00 8.87
N ALA A 77 -18.30 -21.48 9.18
CA ALA A 77 -17.68 -20.34 8.52
C ALA A 77 -16.41 -20.73 7.76
N HIS A 78 -16.17 -20.07 6.65
CA HIS A 78 -14.87 -20.17 5.98
C HIS A 78 -13.95 -19.09 6.54
N PHE A 79 -12.76 -19.49 7.01
CA PHE A 79 -11.75 -18.56 7.47
C PHE A 79 -10.84 -18.15 6.31
N GLU A 80 -11.11 -16.98 5.77
CA GLU A 80 -10.35 -16.45 4.61
C GLU A 80 -9.02 -15.79 5.00
N GLY A 81 -8.80 -15.50 6.29
CA GLY A 81 -7.66 -14.73 6.78
C GLY A 81 -7.93 -13.23 6.82
N VAL A 82 -7.14 -12.51 7.62
CA VAL A 82 -7.31 -11.06 7.85
C VAL A 82 -7.11 -10.26 6.56
N MET A 83 -6.01 -10.53 5.84
CA MET A 83 -5.62 -9.74 4.66
C MET A 83 -6.58 -9.94 3.47
N PRO A 84 -6.97 -11.16 3.08
CA PRO A 84 -7.98 -11.37 2.05
C PRO A 84 -9.33 -10.75 2.42
N GLN A 85 -9.75 -10.88 3.67
CA GLN A 85 -11.00 -10.30 4.16
C GLN A 85 -11.01 -8.77 4.06
N LEU A 86 -9.93 -8.10 4.47
CA LEU A 86 -9.81 -6.64 4.36
C LEU A 86 -9.78 -6.18 2.89
N ARG A 87 -9.04 -6.89 2.03
CA ARG A 87 -8.99 -6.59 0.59
C ARG A 87 -10.36 -6.74 -0.06
N ARG A 88 -11.10 -7.77 0.30
CA ARG A 88 -12.46 -7.97 -0.20
C ARG A 88 -13.38 -6.86 0.29
N ARG A 89 -13.40 -6.54 1.60
CA ARG A 89 -14.21 -5.46 2.16
C ARG A 89 -13.88 -4.10 1.55
N HIS A 90 -12.61 -3.78 1.34
CA HIS A 90 -12.21 -2.52 0.70
C HIS A 90 -12.76 -2.41 -0.73
N ARG A 91 -12.70 -3.50 -1.50
CA ARG A 91 -13.18 -3.53 -2.88
C ARG A 91 -14.71 -3.50 -2.99
N GLU A 92 -15.41 -4.18 -2.08
CA GLU A 92 -16.86 -4.36 -2.12
C GLU A 92 -17.62 -3.29 -1.32
N SER A 93 -16.94 -2.48 -0.52
CA SER A 93 -17.59 -1.45 0.29
C SER A 93 -18.09 -0.30 -0.58
N GLU A 94 -19.36 0.07 -0.39
CA GLU A 94 -19.98 1.27 -0.97
C GLU A 94 -19.80 2.50 -0.05
N SER A 95 -19.33 2.30 1.18
CA SER A 95 -19.13 3.36 2.17
C SER A 95 -17.70 3.87 2.14
N ASP A 96 -17.53 5.15 1.84
CA ASP A 96 -16.21 5.82 1.87
C ASP A 96 -15.58 5.75 3.26
N ALA A 97 -16.35 5.97 4.32
CA ALA A 97 -15.87 5.88 5.70
C ALA A 97 -15.31 4.49 6.06
N GLN A 98 -15.90 3.40 5.53
CA GLN A 98 -15.36 2.06 5.71
C GLN A 98 -14.09 1.83 4.90
N ARG A 99 -14.02 2.38 3.69
CA ARG A 99 -12.79 2.34 2.88
C ARG A 99 -11.66 3.08 3.57
N ASP A 100 -11.90 4.31 4.02
CA ASP A 100 -10.92 5.13 4.75
C ASP A 100 -10.42 4.42 6.01
N GLN A 101 -11.31 3.78 6.76
CA GLN A 101 -10.92 2.99 7.93
C GLN A 101 -9.98 1.84 7.56
N ILE A 102 -10.25 1.13 6.47
CA ILE A 102 -9.39 0.03 6.01
C ILE A 102 -8.07 0.57 5.47
N GLU A 103 -8.10 1.69 4.74
CA GLU A 103 -6.91 2.39 4.22
C GLU A 103 -5.98 2.87 5.33
N GLY A 104 -6.52 3.19 6.51
CA GLY A 104 -5.72 3.48 7.70
C GLY A 104 -4.80 2.33 8.15
N TYR A 105 -5.06 1.08 7.73
CA TYR A 105 -4.16 -0.07 7.95
C TYR A 105 -3.21 -0.32 6.78
N MET A 106 -3.33 0.41 5.68
CA MET A 106 -2.47 0.28 4.50
C MET A 106 -1.28 1.24 4.59
N ARG A 107 -0.22 0.91 3.90
CA ARG A 107 0.90 1.80 3.65
C ARG A 107 1.24 1.80 2.17
N GLN A 108 1.64 2.94 1.68
CA GLN A 108 2.18 3.01 0.33
C GLN A 108 3.53 2.31 0.28
N VAL A 109 3.68 1.43 -0.70
CA VAL A 109 4.94 0.74 -0.98
C VAL A 109 5.28 0.95 -2.45
N PRO A 110 6.57 1.03 -2.81
CA PRO A 110 6.98 1.08 -4.21
C PRO A 110 6.45 -0.12 -4.98
N CYS A 111 5.96 0.13 -6.19
CA CYS A 111 5.51 -0.95 -7.06
C CYS A 111 6.68 -1.90 -7.38
N PRO A 112 6.56 -3.23 -7.17
CA PRO A 112 7.67 -4.16 -7.40
C PRO A 112 8.07 -4.27 -8.88
N LYS A 113 7.19 -3.89 -9.82
CA LYS A 113 7.50 -3.90 -11.25
C LYS A 113 8.26 -2.67 -11.72
N CYS A 114 7.86 -1.47 -11.29
CA CYS A 114 8.48 -0.22 -11.75
C CYS A 114 9.26 0.50 -10.65
N GLN A 115 9.30 -0.01 -9.43
CA GLN A 115 10.03 0.54 -8.27
C GLN A 115 9.84 2.06 -8.07
N GLY A 116 8.65 2.56 -8.42
CA GLY A 116 8.31 3.98 -8.32
C GLY A 116 8.42 4.76 -9.63
N ALA A 117 9.04 4.22 -10.67
CA ALA A 117 9.23 4.91 -11.95
C ALA A 117 7.91 5.22 -12.71
N ARG A 118 6.81 4.52 -12.41
CA ARG A 118 5.48 4.68 -13.05
C ARG A 118 5.47 4.46 -14.56
N LEU A 119 6.56 3.98 -15.12
CA LEU A 119 6.75 3.68 -16.54
C LEU A 119 6.96 2.17 -16.73
N ASN A 120 6.64 1.69 -17.91
CA ASN A 120 6.94 0.31 -18.29
C ASN A 120 8.43 0.14 -18.65
N PRO A 121 8.98 -1.10 -18.68
CA PRO A 121 10.39 -1.32 -18.97
C PRO A 121 10.83 -0.80 -20.35
N LEU A 122 9.96 -0.86 -21.37
CA LEU A 122 10.29 -0.35 -22.71
C LEU A 122 10.47 1.18 -22.71
N SER A 123 9.58 1.89 -22.02
CA SER A 123 9.70 3.35 -21.87
C SER A 123 10.94 3.75 -21.04
N LEU A 124 11.33 2.93 -20.05
CA LEU A 124 12.54 3.16 -19.26
C LEU A 124 13.83 2.84 -20.03
N ALA A 125 13.76 2.03 -21.08
CA ALA A 125 14.90 1.74 -21.96
C ALA A 125 15.22 2.88 -22.93
N VAL A 126 14.29 3.84 -23.10
CA VAL A 126 14.55 5.04 -23.92
C VAL A 126 15.35 6.04 -23.09
N THR A 127 16.52 6.42 -23.59
CA THR A 127 17.43 7.35 -22.92
C THR A 127 17.81 8.52 -23.84
N ILE A 128 18.01 9.70 -23.24
CA ILE A 128 18.56 10.89 -23.88
C ILE A 128 19.73 11.36 -23.00
N GLY A 129 20.91 11.52 -23.59
CA GLY A 129 22.10 11.86 -22.82
C GLY A 129 22.43 10.82 -21.73
N GLY A 130 22.13 9.55 -21.95
CA GLY A 130 22.36 8.45 -21.00
C GLY A 130 21.38 8.37 -19.82
N LYS A 131 20.37 9.25 -19.74
CA LYS A 131 19.32 9.25 -18.72
C LYS A 131 17.96 8.92 -19.32
N ASN A 132 17.16 8.11 -18.64
CA ASN A 132 15.77 7.93 -19.01
C ASN A 132 14.87 9.00 -18.35
N LEU A 133 13.61 9.02 -18.72
CA LEU A 133 12.66 10.01 -18.20
C LEU A 133 12.50 9.96 -16.67
N HIS A 134 12.53 8.76 -16.08
CA HIS A 134 12.45 8.62 -14.63
C HIS A 134 13.67 9.23 -13.93
N ASP A 135 14.87 8.99 -14.48
CA ASP A 135 16.13 9.52 -13.93
C ASP A 135 16.10 11.05 -13.90
N ILE A 136 15.63 11.67 -14.99
CA ILE A 136 15.49 13.14 -15.07
C ILE A 136 14.45 13.65 -14.08
N CYS A 137 13.27 13.02 -14.02
CA CYS A 137 12.20 13.42 -13.10
C CYS A 137 12.55 13.19 -11.62
N ALA A 138 13.48 12.32 -11.31
CA ALA A 138 13.94 12.06 -9.95
C ALA A 138 14.93 13.12 -9.43
N LEU A 139 15.58 13.84 -10.32
CA LEU A 139 16.47 14.93 -9.95
C LEU A 139 15.71 16.11 -9.31
N PRO A 140 16.34 16.87 -8.41
CA PRO A 140 15.86 18.20 -8.04
C PRO A 140 15.65 19.08 -9.28
N ILE A 141 14.66 19.95 -9.27
CA ILE A 141 14.29 20.78 -10.44
C ILE A 141 15.50 21.56 -10.98
N GLY A 142 16.34 22.10 -10.10
CA GLY A 142 17.55 22.80 -10.51
C GLY A 142 18.53 21.91 -11.30
N GLU A 143 18.75 20.69 -10.81
CA GLU A 143 19.62 19.71 -11.48
C GLU A 143 18.99 19.16 -12.77
N ALA A 144 17.65 18.98 -12.78
CA ALA A 144 16.94 18.55 -13.98
C ALA A 144 17.05 19.58 -15.11
N THR A 145 16.92 20.88 -14.78
CA THR A 145 17.12 22.00 -15.74
C THR A 145 18.51 21.99 -16.32
N GLN A 146 19.56 21.90 -15.47
CA GLN A 146 20.94 21.82 -15.92
C GLN A 146 21.21 20.59 -16.80
N ALA A 147 20.63 19.43 -16.43
CA ALA A 147 20.78 18.22 -17.23
C ALA A 147 20.13 18.34 -18.61
N LEU A 148 19.00 19.05 -18.73
CA LEU A 148 18.34 19.30 -20.02
C LEU A 148 19.07 20.35 -20.87
N GLU A 149 19.64 21.39 -20.26
CA GLU A 149 20.43 22.42 -20.94
C GLU A 149 21.79 21.90 -21.46
N SER A 150 22.36 20.91 -20.75
CA SER A 150 23.63 20.31 -21.13
C SER A 150 23.51 19.13 -22.11
N LEU A 151 22.33 18.90 -22.70
CA LEU A 151 22.12 17.83 -23.67
C LEU A 151 22.88 18.12 -24.97
N GLU A 152 23.80 17.23 -25.32
CA GLU A 152 24.46 17.21 -26.63
C GLU A 152 23.60 16.42 -27.61
N LEU A 153 22.90 17.12 -28.50
CA LEU A 153 22.03 16.55 -29.52
C LEU A 153 22.61 16.74 -30.92
N SER A 154 22.33 15.79 -31.82
CA SER A 154 22.65 16.00 -33.24
C SER A 154 21.79 17.12 -33.84
N ASP A 155 22.23 17.76 -34.93
CA ASP A 155 21.46 18.80 -35.62
C ASP A 155 20.06 18.35 -35.96
N ARG A 156 19.89 17.09 -36.35
CA ARG A 156 18.59 16.48 -36.66
C ARG A 156 17.70 16.38 -35.45
N ASP A 157 18.26 15.91 -34.32
CA ASP A 157 17.50 15.74 -33.08
C ASP A 157 17.18 17.08 -32.45
N LEU A 158 18.06 18.06 -32.61
CA LEU A 158 17.86 19.43 -32.13
C LEU A 158 16.62 20.09 -32.75
N ILE A 159 16.41 19.92 -34.08
CA ILE A 159 15.23 20.45 -34.79
C ILE A 159 13.93 19.96 -34.14
N VAL A 160 13.90 18.70 -33.71
CA VAL A 160 12.73 18.10 -33.06
C VAL A 160 12.63 18.49 -31.58
N ALA A 161 13.76 18.54 -30.90
CA ALA A 161 13.83 18.76 -29.45
C ALA A 161 13.68 20.23 -29.05
N GLU A 162 14.14 21.18 -29.89
CA GLU A 162 14.16 22.61 -29.55
C GLU A 162 12.80 23.15 -29.06
N PRO A 163 11.67 22.96 -29.78
CA PRO A 163 10.38 23.49 -29.32
C PRO A 163 9.92 22.85 -28.00
N VAL A 164 10.24 21.56 -27.79
CA VAL A 164 9.90 20.84 -26.57
C VAL A 164 10.75 21.32 -25.39
N LEU A 165 12.07 21.41 -25.59
CA LEU A 165 13.01 21.89 -24.56
C LEU A 165 12.71 23.32 -24.15
N LYS A 166 12.38 24.18 -25.10
CA LYS A 166 11.97 25.58 -24.83
C LYS A 166 10.77 25.64 -23.88
N GLU A 167 9.74 24.84 -24.16
CA GLU A 167 8.53 24.83 -23.33
C GLU A 167 8.81 24.20 -21.95
N VAL A 168 9.56 23.10 -21.89
CA VAL A 168 9.94 22.45 -20.63
C VAL A 168 10.77 23.37 -19.76
N ASN A 169 11.81 24.02 -20.34
CA ASN A 169 12.69 24.92 -19.60
C ASN A 169 11.95 26.17 -19.10
N ALA A 170 10.98 26.69 -19.86
CA ALA A 170 10.14 27.81 -19.41
C ALA A 170 9.31 27.42 -18.15
N ARG A 171 8.76 26.21 -18.12
CA ARG A 171 8.01 25.71 -16.95
C ARG A 171 8.90 25.41 -15.76
N LEU A 172 10.06 24.80 -15.97
CA LEU A 172 11.03 24.55 -14.91
C LEU A 172 11.58 25.86 -14.36
N GLY A 173 11.88 26.84 -15.23
CA GLY A 173 12.31 28.19 -14.84
C GLY A 173 11.29 28.86 -13.91
N PHE A 174 10.00 28.77 -14.22
CA PHE A 174 8.95 29.28 -13.32
C PHE A 174 9.00 28.63 -11.94
N LEU A 175 9.23 27.31 -11.86
CA LEU A 175 9.36 26.61 -10.57
C LEU A 175 10.62 27.05 -9.79
N LEU A 176 11.71 27.33 -10.49
CA LEU A 176 12.92 27.88 -9.89
C LEU A 176 12.69 29.30 -9.36
N ASP A 177 12.00 30.14 -10.12
CA ASP A 177 11.68 31.53 -9.75
C ASP A 177 10.84 31.61 -8.46
N VAL A 178 9.99 30.62 -8.21
CA VAL A 178 9.20 30.53 -6.99
C VAL A 178 9.90 29.75 -5.86
N GLY A 179 11.18 29.39 -6.04
CA GLY A 179 12.00 28.77 -4.99
C GLY A 179 11.75 27.28 -4.73
N LEU A 180 11.28 26.53 -5.74
CA LEU A 180 11.01 25.10 -5.66
C LEU A 180 12.13 24.23 -6.26
N ASP A 181 13.35 24.74 -6.30
CA ASP A 181 14.54 24.10 -6.86
C ASP A 181 14.87 22.73 -6.25
N TYR A 182 14.56 22.55 -4.96
CA TYR A 182 14.80 21.33 -4.17
C TYR A 182 13.78 20.22 -4.38
N LEU A 183 12.66 20.49 -5.03
CA LEU A 183 11.64 19.49 -5.33
C LEU A 183 12.01 18.67 -6.56
N SER A 184 11.55 17.42 -6.61
CA SER A 184 11.63 16.57 -7.81
C SER A 184 10.26 16.42 -8.48
N LEU A 185 10.26 16.31 -9.81
CA LEU A 185 9.01 16.08 -10.59
C LEU A 185 8.41 14.70 -10.31
N SER A 186 9.19 13.74 -9.83
CA SER A 186 8.71 12.41 -9.44
C SER A 186 7.95 12.40 -8.12
N ARG A 187 8.02 13.48 -7.33
CA ARG A 187 7.34 13.58 -6.04
C ARG A 187 5.83 13.52 -6.21
N SER A 188 5.17 12.71 -5.37
CA SER A 188 3.71 12.63 -5.37
C SER A 188 3.10 13.94 -4.85
N ALA A 189 2.11 14.47 -5.56
CA ALA A 189 1.37 15.68 -5.13
C ALA A 189 0.74 15.53 -3.72
N ALA A 190 0.33 14.31 -3.34
CA ALA A 190 -0.20 14.01 -2.01
C ALA A 190 0.83 14.20 -0.88
N THR A 191 2.13 14.28 -1.19
CA THR A 191 3.20 14.53 -0.21
C THR A 191 3.62 16.00 -0.15
N LEU A 192 3.04 16.85 -0.97
CA LEU A 192 3.19 18.29 -0.87
C LEU A 192 2.33 18.75 0.30
N ALA A 193 2.92 19.48 1.24
CA ALA A 193 2.15 20.08 2.33
C ALA A 193 1.12 21.02 1.70
N GLY A 194 -0.15 20.69 1.82
CA GLY A 194 -1.20 21.64 1.56
C GLY A 194 -1.09 22.76 2.60
N GLY A 195 -0.77 23.94 2.14
CA GLY A 195 -0.83 25.14 2.97
C GLY A 195 -2.26 25.43 3.38
#